data_8ca054b7b2e0b2519303bc5f6620ad8e
#
_entry.id   8ca054b7b2e0b2519303bc5f6620ad8e
#
_cell.length_a   1.000
_cell.length_b   1.000
_cell.length_c   1.000
_cell.angle_alpha   90.00
_cell.angle_beta   90.00
_cell.angle_gamma   90.00
#
_symmetry.space_group_name_H-M   'P 1'
#
loop_
_entity.id
_entity.type
_entity.pdbx_description
1 polymer ?
#
loop_
_entity_poly.entity_id
_entity_poly.type
_entity_poly.pdbx_seq_one_letter_code
_entity_poly.pdbx_strand_id
1 'polypeptide(L)'
;NDEDAEGNKTIRFIAKRCRHGLNYRMAPDRLAETTGLPIHKAHESYILYHRLTPELRKWWASLAREVKETRVLYNAFGRRLKIMERLTDEAMESIVAFKPQSTIGDKVSQVIYQCHDDDRWPQDARICLNVHDALIGLAPISKAKTCLAIMKEWAETPIMVQGEPMIIPADLGMSQPDEKGVHRWSTIKKIKAL
;
A
#
# COMPACT_ATOMS: atom_id res chain seq x y z
N ASN A 1 13.42 -8.62 -8.05
CA ASN A 1 14.71 -7.95 -7.84
C ASN A 1 14.59 -6.52 -8.37
N ASP A 2 15.01 -5.55 -7.57
CA ASP A 2 14.98 -4.13 -7.93
C ASP A 2 16.24 -3.74 -8.75
N GLU A 3 17.24 -4.61 -8.81
CA GLU A 3 18.47 -4.47 -9.59
C GLU A 3 18.65 -5.66 -10.52
N ASP A 4 19.28 -5.42 -11.67
CA ASP A 4 19.71 -6.47 -12.60
C ASP A 4 21.02 -7.14 -12.13
N ALA A 5 21.54 -8.09 -12.91
CA ALA A 5 22.77 -8.81 -12.58
C ALA A 5 24.03 -7.90 -12.53
N GLU A 6 23.93 -6.68 -13.07
CA GLU A 6 24.99 -5.67 -13.15
C GLU A 6 24.83 -4.57 -12.09
N GLY A 7 23.82 -4.68 -11.21
CA GLY A 7 23.53 -3.70 -10.15
C GLY A 7 22.78 -2.45 -10.62
N ASN A 8 22.29 -2.43 -11.88
CA ASN A 8 21.47 -1.33 -12.36
C ASN A 8 20.00 -1.49 -11.92
N LYS A 9 19.34 -0.38 -11.67
CA LYS A 9 17.92 -0.39 -11.32
C LYS A 9 17.07 -0.86 -12.50
N THR A 10 16.25 -1.87 -12.28
CA THR A 10 15.40 -2.45 -13.33
C THR A 10 14.33 -1.45 -13.80
N ILE A 11 13.87 -1.59 -15.05
CA ILE A 11 12.74 -0.81 -15.60
C ILE A 11 11.51 -0.92 -14.69
N ARG A 12 11.24 -2.09 -14.11
CA ARG A 12 10.15 -2.31 -13.16
C ARG A 12 10.30 -1.47 -11.90
N PHE A 13 11.52 -1.39 -11.34
CA PHE A 13 11.82 -0.55 -10.19
C PHE A 13 11.53 0.92 -10.50
N ILE A 14 12.05 1.42 -11.62
CA ILE A 14 11.87 2.80 -12.08
C ILE A 14 10.37 3.10 -12.25
N ALA A 15 9.65 2.26 -12.98
CA ALA A 15 8.21 2.44 -13.22
C ALA A 15 7.39 2.46 -11.92
N LYS A 16 7.70 1.57 -10.97
CA LYS A 16 7.05 1.52 -9.65
C LYS A 16 7.31 2.80 -8.85
N ARG A 17 8.57 3.29 -8.84
CA ARG A 17 8.94 4.53 -8.15
C ARG A 17 8.32 5.76 -8.79
N CYS A 18 8.30 5.83 -10.13
CA CYS A 18 7.61 6.89 -10.86
C CYS A 18 6.14 6.93 -10.48
N ARG A 19 5.43 5.81 -10.61
CA ARG A 19 3.99 5.76 -10.28
C ARG A 19 3.72 6.15 -8.84
N HIS A 20 4.47 5.60 -7.89
CA HIS A 20 4.28 5.90 -6.48
C HIS A 20 4.59 7.36 -6.17
N GLY A 21 5.76 7.86 -6.57
CA GLY A 21 6.17 9.23 -6.28
C GLY A 21 5.26 10.28 -6.92
N LEU A 22 4.93 10.09 -8.20
CA LEU A 22 4.10 11.05 -8.93
C LEU A 22 2.64 11.09 -8.43
N ASN A 23 2.13 9.98 -7.88
CA ASN A 23 0.82 9.99 -7.21
C ASN A 23 0.81 10.89 -5.96
N TYR A 24 1.96 11.03 -5.30
CA TYR A 24 2.12 11.82 -4.07
C TYR A 24 2.86 13.14 -4.28
N ARG A 25 2.74 13.74 -5.47
CA ARG A 25 3.26 15.08 -5.81
C ARG A 25 4.79 15.19 -5.88
N MET A 26 5.51 14.07 -5.99
CA MET A 26 6.97 14.11 -6.12
C MET A 26 7.40 15.00 -7.29
N ALA A 27 8.32 15.93 -7.04
CA ALA A 27 8.90 16.79 -8.05
C ALA A 27 9.85 16.02 -8.98
N PRO A 28 10.08 16.49 -10.24
CA PRO A 28 10.96 15.82 -11.19
C PRO A 28 12.38 15.61 -10.69
N ASP A 29 12.95 16.60 -9.98
CA ASP A 29 14.32 16.51 -9.45
C ASP A 29 14.44 15.37 -8.44
N ARG A 30 13.50 15.26 -7.50
CA ARG A 30 13.45 14.16 -6.53
C ARG A 30 13.17 12.81 -7.20
N LEU A 31 12.41 12.81 -8.31
CA LEU A 31 12.20 11.61 -9.11
C LEU A 31 13.51 11.14 -9.75
N ALA A 32 14.32 12.05 -10.31
CA ALA A 32 15.64 11.76 -10.85
C ALA A 32 16.57 11.14 -9.79
N GLU A 33 16.66 11.77 -8.62
CA GLU A 33 17.47 11.28 -7.49
C GLU A 33 17.04 9.87 -7.06
N THR A 34 15.71 9.65 -6.90
CA THR A 34 15.19 8.39 -6.37
C THR A 34 15.32 7.24 -7.35
N THR A 35 15.17 7.52 -8.65
CA THR A 35 15.18 6.49 -9.70
C THR A 35 16.54 6.29 -10.35
N GLY A 36 17.44 7.28 -10.26
CA GLY A 36 18.68 7.32 -11.00
C GLY A 36 18.51 7.71 -12.49
N LEU A 37 17.33 8.18 -12.88
CA LEU A 37 17.10 8.67 -14.22
C LEU A 37 17.83 10.01 -14.44
N PRO A 38 18.33 10.27 -15.67
CA PRO A 38 18.76 11.60 -16.04
C PRO A 38 17.64 12.61 -15.84
N ILE A 39 17.98 13.82 -15.38
CA ILE A 39 16.99 14.86 -15.01
C ILE A 39 15.98 15.15 -16.14
N HIS A 40 16.43 15.21 -17.40
CA HIS A 40 15.54 15.44 -18.55
C HIS A 40 14.54 14.30 -18.71
N LYS A 41 14.94 13.04 -18.46
CA LYS A 41 14.03 11.87 -18.51
C LYS A 41 13.03 11.86 -17.37
N ALA A 42 13.42 12.31 -16.19
CA ALA A 42 12.50 12.49 -15.05
C ALA A 42 11.45 13.56 -15.36
N HIS A 43 11.84 14.68 -15.96
CA HIS A 43 10.92 15.73 -16.43
C HIS A 43 9.95 15.22 -17.51
N GLU A 44 10.45 14.52 -18.53
CA GLU A 44 9.61 13.91 -19.57
C GLU A 44 8.58 12.96 -18.95
N SER A 45 9.03 12.08 -18.02
CA SER A 45 8.18 11.12 -17.32
C SER A 45 7.11 11.81 -16.48
N TYR A 46 7.48 12.89 -15.78
CA TYR A 46 6.55 13.71 -15.00
C TYR A 46 5.45 14.32 -15.89
N ILE A 47 5.84 14.96 -16.99
CA ILE A 47 4.89 15.59 -17.93
C ILE A 47 3.97 14.54 -18.53
N LEU A 48 4.53 13.43 -19.03
CA LEU A 48 3.77 12.36 -19.63
C LEU A 48 2.78 11.73 -18.64
N TYR A 49 3.23 11.44 -17.41
CA TYR A 49 2.40 10.84 -16.38
C TYR A 49 1.17 11.71 -16.09
N HIS A 50 1.36 13.00 -15.83
CA HIS A 50 0.26 13.90 -15.52
C HIS A 50 -0.64 14.23 -16.71
N ARG A 51 -0.13 14.10 -17.94
CA ARG A 51 -0.95 14.17 -19.14
C ARG A 51 -1.87 12.96 -19.30
N LEU A 52 -1.37 11.76 -18.91
CA LEU A 52 -2.12 10.51 -18.97
C LEU A 52 -3.09 10.32 -17.79
N THR A 53 -2.86 11.03 -16.69
CA THR A 53 -3.67 10.94 -15.46
C THR A 53 -4.17 12.32 -15.00
N PRO A 54 -4.98 13.04 -15.80
CA PRO A 54 -5.43 14.39 -15.46
C PRO A 54 -6.31 14.44 -14.21
N GLU A 55 -7.02 13.32 -13.91
CA GLU A 55 -7.89 13.18 -12.72
C GLU A 55 -7.11 13.31 -11.43
N LEU A 56 -5.85 12.90 -11.42
CA LEU A 56 -4.99 13.00 -10.24
C LEU A 56 -4.79 14.46 -9.80
N ARG A 57 -4.55 15.36 -10.75
CA ARG A 57 -4.42 16.80 -10.46
C ARG A 57 -5.74 17.42 -9.97
N LYS A 58 -6.86 16.99 -10.55
CA LYS A 58 -8.19 17.41 -10.10
C LYS A 58 -8.45 16.96 -8.67
N TRP A 59 -8.07 15.74 -8.34
CA TRP A 59 -8.18 15.20 -7.00
C TRP A 59 -7.31 15.98 -6.01
N TRP A 60 -6.05 16.28 -6.34
CA TRP A 60 -5.19 17.11 -5.48
C TRP A 60 -5.79 18.51 -5.24
N ALA A 61 -6.36 19.11 -6.28
CA ALA A 61 -7.01 20.40 -6.15
C ALA A 61 -8.26 20.34 -5.25
N SER A 62 -9.03 19.24 -5.32
CA SER A 62 -10.17 19.03 -4.43
C SER A 62 -9.74 18.86 -2.97
N LEU A 63 -8.67 18.10 -2.70
CA LEU A 63 -8.10 17.97 -1.36
C LEU A 63 -7.58 19.31 -0.82
N ALA A 64 -6.87 20.07 -1.65
CA ALA A 64 -6.38 21.39 -1.24
C ALA A 64 -7.52 22.34 -0.86
N ARG A 65 -8.63 22.30 -1.59
CA ARG A 65 -9.84 23.07 -1.26
C ARG A 65 -10.46 22.60 0.06
N GLU A 66 -10.71 21.27 0.20
CA GLU A 66 -11.26 20.67 1.40
C GLU A 66 -10.47 21.07 2.65
N VAL A 67 -9.12 20.98 2.58
CA VAL A 67 -8.23 21.35 3.69
C VAL A 67 -8.21 22.84 3.96
N LYS A 68 -8.26 23.67 2.93
CA LYS A 68 -8.31 25.13 3.08
C LYS A 68 -9.58 25.59 3.82
N GLU A 69 -10.70 24.95 3.53
CA GLU A 69 -12.01 25.26 4.10
C GLU A 69 -12.21 24.67 5.51
N THR A 70 -11.85 23.40 5.69
CA THR A 70 -12.22 22.65 6.90
C THR A 70 -11.07 22.41 7.88
N ARG A 71 -9.83 22.44 7.39
CA ARG A 71 -8.64 22.01 8.15
C ARG A 71 -8.69 20.57 8.63
N VAL A 72 -9.57 19.76 8.06
CA VAL A 72 -9.80 18.37 8.46
C VAL A 72 -9.96 17.51 7.21
N LEU A 73 -9.37 16.32 7.23
CA LEU A 73 -9.61 15.27 6.24
C LEU A 73 -10.13 14.01 6.92
N TYR A 74 -10.92 13.26 6.19
CA TYR A 74 -11.37 11.93 6.58
C TYR A 74 -10.96 10.91 5.54
N ASN A 75 -10.51 9.73 5.99
CA ASN A 75 -10.32 8.59 5.09
C ASN A 75 -11.62 7.79 4.92
N ALA A 76 -11.58 6.68 4.18
CA ALA A 76 -12.75 5.85 3.88
C ALA A 76 -13.38 5.18 5.13
N PHE A 77 -12.64 5.08 6.23
CA PHE A 77 -13.11 4.53 7.51
C PHE A 77 -13.52 5.60 8.53
N GLY A 78 -13.52 6.88 8.12
CA GLY A 78 -13.85 7.99 9.01
C GLY A 78 -12.70 8.42 9.94
N ARG A 79 -11.48 7.89 9.75
CA ARG A 79 -10.30 8.38 10.48
C ARG A 79 -10.03 9.82 10.11
N ARG A 80 -9.90 10.66 11.14
CA ARG A 80 -9.72 12.10 11.01
C ARG A 80 -8.25 12.49 11.07
N LEU A 81 -7.81 13.34 10.12
CA LEU A 81 -6.58 14.12 10.19
C LEU A 81 -6.95 15.60 10.38
N LYS A 82 -6.46 16.23 11.44
CA LYS A 82 -6.56 17.66 11.66
C LYS A 82 -5.24 18.35 11.27
N ILE A 83 -5.30 19.32 10.37
CA ILE A 83 -4.14 20.02 9.85
C ILE A 83 -3.95 21.33 10.65
N MET A 84 -2.91 21.37 11.48
CA MET A 84 -2.61 22.48 12.37
C MET A 84 -1.55 23.43 11.79
N GLU A 85 -0.77 22.95 10.85
CA GLU A 85 0.35 23.65 10.22
C GLU A 85 -0.09 24.52 9.04
N ARG A 86 0.84 25.34 8.53
CA ARG A 86 0.64 26.10 7.28
C ARG A 86 0.56 25.12 6.11
N LEU A 87 -0.28 25.47 5.13
CA LEU A 87 -0.41 24.70 3.90
C LEU A 87 0.73 25.04 2.94
N THR A 88 1.88 24.41 3.14
CA THR A 88 3.03 24.43 2.24
C THR A 88 2.93 23.31 1.22
N ASP A 89 3.79 23.30 0.21
CA ASP A 89 3.86 22.19 -0.75
C ASP A 89 4.24 20.87 -0.08
N GLU A 90 5.15 20.90 0.91
CA GLU A 90 5.52 19.72 1.70
C GLU A 90 4.34 19.20 2.54
N ALA A 91 3.59 20.10 3.19
CA ALA A 91 2.36 19.72 3.89
C ALA A 91 1.35 19.09 2.94
N MET A 92 1.23 19.62 1.71
CA MET A 92 0.34 19.05 0.69
C MET A 92 0.75 17.65 0.22
N GLU A 93 2.04 17.31 0.20
CA GLU A 93 2.47 15.92 -0.07
C GLU A 93 1.92 14.95 0.99
N SER A 94 2.06 15.30 2.27
CA SER A 94 1.54 14.52 3.40
C SER A 94 0.01 14.43 3.39
N ILE A 95 -0.67 15.54 3.07
CA ILE A 95 -2.13 15.64 2.97
C ILE A 95 -2.66 14.72 1.86
N VAL A 96 -2.03 14.71 0.70
CA VAL A 96 -2.39 13.82 -0.41
C VAL A 96 -2.17 12.35 -0.03
N ALA A 97 -1.10 12.05 0.67
CA ALA A 97 -0.79 10.68 1.09
C ALA A 97 -1.75 10.15 2.17
N PHE A 98 -2.34 11.01 2.98
CA PHE A 98 -3.14 10.60 4.14
C PHE A 98 -4.33 9.70 3.77
N LYS A 99 -5.21 10.14 2.85
CA LYS A 99 -6.43 9.36 2.55
C LYS A 99 -6.10 7.93 2.10
N PRO A 100 -5.29 7.67 1.07
CA PRO A 100 -5.01 6.30 0.64
C PRO A 100 -4.21 5.50 1.67
N GLN A 101 -3.15 6.07 2.27
CA GLN A 101 -2.30 5.32 3.20
C GLN A 101 -3.03 4.96 4.50
N SER A 102 -3.77 5.91 5.09
CA SER A 102 -4.53 5.62 6.30
C SER A 102 -5.70 4.67 6.04
N THR A 103 -6.31 4.72 4.85
CA THR A 103 -7.35 3.76 4.45
C THR A 103 -6.80 2.34 4.41
N ILE A 104 -5.60 2.13 3.83
CA ILE A 104 -4.93 0.82 3.84
C ILE A 104 -4.62 0.39 5.28
N GLY A 105 -4.07 1.28 6.11
CA GLY A 105 -3.77 0.98 7.50
C GLY A 105 -5.01 0.57 8.31
N ASP A 106 -6.14 1.25 8.12
CA ASP A 106 -7.41 0.90 8.76
C ASP A 106 -7.97 -0.41 8.22
N LYS A 107 -7.85 -0.66 6.90
CA LYS A 107 -8.24 -1.94 6.31
C LYS A 107 -7.45 -3.11 6.91
N VAL A 108 -6.14 -2.97 7.02
CA VAL A 108 -5.28 -3.99 7.65
C VAL A 108 -5.68 -4.24 9.11
N SER A 109 -5.94 -3.17 9.86
CA SER A 109 -6.43 -3.29 11.25
C SER A 109 -7.80 -3.98 11.33
N GLN A 110 -8.70 -3.69 10.40
CA GLN A 110 -9.98 -4.36 10.28
C GLN A 110 -9.82 -5.86 10.01
N VAL A 111 -8.91 -6.26 9.13
CA VAL A 111 -8.62 -7.67 8.84
C VAL A 111 -8.15 -8.41 10.08
N ILE A 112 -7.28 -7.81 10.89
CA ILE A 112 -6.82 -8.41 12.15
C ILE A 112 -8.01 -8.71 13.07
N TYR A 113 -8.88 -7.72 13.26
CA TYR A 113 -10.07 -7.86 14.09
C TYR A 113 -11.02 -8.95 13.56
N GLN A 114 -11.31 -8.90 12.24
CA GLN A 114 -12.22 -9.84 11.60
C GLN A 114 -11.69 -11.28 11.63
N CYS A 115 -10.38 -11.48 11.43
CA CYS A 115 -9.79 -12.82 11.57
C CYS A 115 -9.86 -13.33 13.01
N HIS A 116 -9.71 -12.44 14.00
CA HIS A 116 -9.80 -12.84 15.42
C HIS A 116 -11.21 -13.23 15.82
N ASP A 117 -12.22 -12.57 15.26
CA ASP A 117 -13.65 -12.76 15.56
C ASP A 117 -14.34 -13.80 14.67
N ASP A 118 -13.62 -14.39 13.71
CA ASP A 118 -14.12 -15.40 12.78
C ASP A 118 -14.03 -16.80 13.41
N ASP A 119 -15.16 -17.46 13.62
CA ASP A 119 -15.25 -18.80 14.21
C ASP A 119 -14.46 -19.86 13.42
N ARG A 120 -14.17 -19.59 12.15
CA ARG A 120 -13.36 -20.49 11.29
C ARG A 120 -11.84 -20.32 11.56
N TRP A 121 -11.44 -19.26 12.28
CA TRP A 121 -10.02 -19.01 12.58
C TRP A 121 -9.50 -20.04 13.57
N PRO A 122 -8.43 -20.82 13.22
CA PRO A 122 -7.92 -21.84 14.12
C PRO A 122 -7.38 -21.27 15.43
N GLN A 123 -7.76 -21.83 16.56
CA GLN A 123 -7.33 -21.35 17.90
C GLN A 123 -5.81 -21.38 18.14
N ASP A 124 -5.11 -22.25 17.40
CA ASP A 124 -3.66 -22.40 17.44
C ASP A 124 -2.94 -21.56 16.37
N ALA A 125 -3.68 -20.75 15.62
CA ALA A 125 -3.14 -19.76 14.68
C ALA A 125 -3.16 -18.35 15.30
N ARG A 126 -2.20 -17.52 14.92
CA ARG A 126 -2.06 -16.14 15.43
C ARG A 126 -1.58 -15.20 14.33
N ILE A 127 -2.13 -13.99 14.26
CA ILE A 127 -1.53 -12.88 13.54
C ILE A 127 -0.50 -12.23 14.49
N CYS A 128 0.76 -12.24 14.11
CA CYS A 128 1.87 -11.85 14.97
C CYS A 128 2.42 -10.47 14.67
N LEU A 129 2.41 -10.06 13.41
CA LEU A 129 3.00 -8.80 12.98
C LEU A 129 2.13 -8.10 11.93
N ASN A 130 2.08 -6.80 12.06
CA ASN A 130 1.62 -5.88 11.01
C ASN A 130 2.83 -5.10 10.51
N VAL A 131 3.18 -5.27 9.24
CA VAL A 131 4.30 -4.59 8.61
C VAL A 131 3.76 -3.77 7.44
N HIS A 132 3.50 -2.50 7.67
CA HIS A 132 2.88 -1.57 6.71
C HIS A 132 1.50 -2.07 6.20
N ASP A 133 1.46 -2.59 4.98
CA ASP A 133 0.29 -3.12 4.29
C ASP A 133 0.21 -4.66 4.30
N ALA A 134 1.08 -5.31 5.07
CA ALA A 134 1.17 -6.76 5.16
C ALA A 134 0.92 -7.28 6.58
N LEU A 135 0.21 -8.40 6.66
CA LEU A 135 0.01 -9.16 7.89
C LEU A 135 0.80 -10.46 7.84
N ILE A 136 1.41 -10.81 8.97
CA ILE A 136 2.15 -12.04 9.12
C ILE A 136 1.57 -12.83 10.28
N GLY A 137 1.21 -14.07 9.97
CA GLY A 137 0.69 -15.03 10.93
C GLY A 137 1.56 -16.25 11.10
N LEU A 138 1.39 -16.91 12.23
CA LEU A 138 1.87 -18.25 12.52
C LEU A 138 0.69 -19.20 12.63
N ALA A 139 0.77 -20.32 11.95
CA ALA A 139 -0.24 -21.37 12.01
C ALA A 139 0.41 -22.75 11.82
N PRO A 140 -0.17 -23.83 12.35
CA PRO A 140 0.20 -25.18 11.96
C PRO A 140 0.14 -25.35 10.43
N ILE A 141 1.09 -26.07 9.85
CA ILE A 141 1.19 -26.25 8.38
C ILE A 141 -0.12 -26.78 7.80
N SER A 142 -0.77 -27.70 8.49
CA SER A 142 -2.06 -28.30 8.08
C SER A 142 -3.20 -27.28 8.00
N LYS A 143 -3.10 -26.15 8.73
CA LYS A 143 -4.13 -25.09 8.81
C LYS A 143 -3.73 -23.82 8.08
N ALA A 144 -2.49 -23.74 7.58
CA ALA A 144 -1.95 -22.52 6.96
C ALA A 144 -2.78 -22.05 5.77
N LYS A 145 -3.24 -22.94 4.92
CA LYS A 145 -4.10 -22.57 3.78
C LYS A 145 -5.46 -22.02 4.22
N THR A 146 -6.08 -22.61 5.25
CA THR A 146 -7.34 -22.11 5.82
C THR A 146 -7.15 -20.69 6.38
N CYS A 147 -6.09 -20.45 7.15
CA CYS A 147 -5.78 -19.11 7.65
C CYS A 147 -5.59 -18.10 6.51
N LEU A 148 -4.83 -18.46 5.48
CA LEU A 148 -4.62 -17.59 4.32
C LEU A 148 -5.91 -17.31 3.55
N ALA A 149 -6.81 -18.30 3.43
CA ALA A 149 -8.11 -18.11 2.79
C ALA A 149 -8.97 -17.10 3.55
N ILE A 150 -9.05 -17.23 4.87
CA ILE A 150 -9.79 -16.31 5.75
C ILE A 150 -9.20 -14.92 5.69
N MET A 151 -7.87 -14.79 5.81
CA MET A 151 -7.19 -13.50 5.70
C MET A 151 -7.47 -12.81 4.36
N LYS A 152 -7.41 -13.57 3.26
CA LYS A 152 -7.70 -13.03 1.93
C LYS A 152 -9.14 -12.60 1.78
N GLU A 153 -10.09 -13.41 2.22
CA GLU A 153 -11.52 -13.09 2.20
C GLU A 153 -11.79 -11.76 2.90
N TRP A 154 -11.28 -11.58 4.11
CA TRP A 154 -11.44 -10.34 4.85
C TRP A 154 -10.64 -9.17 4.25
N ALA A 155 -9.45 -9.41 3.70
CA ALA A 155 -8.66 -8.38 3.04
C ALA A 155 -9.36 -7.83 1.79
N GLU A 156 -10.03 -8.70 1.03
CA GLU A 156 -10.72 -8.35 -0.21
C GLU A 156 -12.20 -7.97 -0.02
N THR A 157 -12.69 -7.84 1.21
CA THR A 157 -14.02 -7.25 1.43
C THR A 157 -14.03 -5.80 0.92
N PRO A 158 -15.08 -5.41 0.16
CA PRO A 158 -15.16 -4.06 -0.39
C PRO A 158 -15.11 -2.97 0.68
N ILE A 159 -14.46 -1.87 0.36
CA ILE A 159 -14.52 -0.61 1.12
C ILE A 159 -15.25 0.43 0.30
N MET A 160 -15.98 1.32 0.95
CA MET A 160 -16.68 2.41 0.25
C MET A 160 -15.75 3.61 0.12
N VAL A 161 -15.45 4.02 -1.11
CA VAL A 161 -14.64 5.20 -1.42
C VAL A 161 -15.49 6.14 -2.26
N GLN A 162 -15.83 7.30 -1.71
CA GLN A 162 -16.69 8.30 -2.38
C GLN A 162 -18.05 7.73 -2.87
N GLY A 163 -18.61 6.78 -2.13
CA GLY A 163 -19.89 6.14 -2.50
C GLY A 163 -19.76 4.92 -3.41
N GLU A 164 -18.56 4.61 -3.91
CA GLU A 164 -18.31 3.46 -4.78
C GLU A 164 -17.59 2.34 -4.02
N PRO A 165 -17.97 1.06 -4.26
CA PRO A 165 -17.26 -0.07 -3.66
C PRO A 165 -15.91 -0.30 -4.36
N MET A 166 -14.86 -0.40 -3.58
CA MET A 166 -13.51 -0.70 -4.05
C MET A 166 -12.95 -1.93 -3.34
N ILE A 167 -12.41 -2.87 -4.11
CA ILE A 167 -11.70 -4.04 -3.58
C ILE A 167 -10.21 -3.81 -3.75
N ILE A 168 -9.45 -4.02 -2.67
CA ILE A 168 -7.99 -3.99 -2.70
C ILE A 168 -7.52 -5.44 -2.77
N PRO A 169 -6.95 -5.88 -3.91
CA PRO A 169 -6.51 -7.26 -4.05
C PRO A 169 -5.33 -7.56 -3.10
N ALA A 170 -5.39 -8.73 -2.45
CA ALA A 170 -4.38 -9.19 -1.52
C ALA A 170 -3.53 -10.32 -2.10
N ASP A 171 -2.22 -10.16 -2.06
CA ASP A 171 -1.27 -11.21 -2.40
C ASP A 171 -1.03 -12.10 -1.17
N LEU A 172 -0.95 -13.39 -1.40
CA LEU A 172 -0.68 -14.38 -0.37
C LEU A 172 0.74 -14.92 -0.46
N GLY A 173 1.34 -15.17 0.70
CA GLY A 173 2.64 -15.81 0.80
C GLY A 173 2.67 -16.83 1.92
N MET A 174 3.42 -17.92 1.72
CA MET A 174 3.65 -18.94 2.72
C MET A 174 5.13 -19.28 2.77
N SER A 175 5.67 -19.47 3.98
CA SER A 175 7.04 -19.92 4.16
C SER A 175 7.23 -21.31 3.59
N GLN A 176 8.39 -21.53 2.99
CA GLN A 176 8.83 -22.86 2.56
C GLN A 176 9.80 -23.43 3.59
N PRO A 177 9.82 -24.75 3.83
CA PRO A 177 10.80 -25.35 4.73
C PRO A 177 12.22 -25.16 4.13
N ASP A 178 13.17 -24.88 5.01
CA ASP A 178 14.60 -24.93 4.67
C ASP A 178 15.09 -26.39 4.58
N GLU A 179 16.39 -26.58 4.30
CA GLU A 179 17.02 -27.92 4.22
C GLU A 179 16.87 -28.77 5.51
N LYS A 180 16.58 -28.11 6.63
CA LYS A 180 16.32 -28.75 7.94
C LYS A 180 14.83 -28.90 8.24
N GLY A 181 13.95 -28.61 7.28
CA GLY A 181 12.49 -28.65 7.46
C GLY A 181 11.92 -27.48 8.28
N VAL A 182 12.72 -26.43 8.55
CA VAL A 182 12.30 -25.28 9.36
C VAL A 182 11.68 -24.18 8.48
N HIS A 183 10.50 -23.74 8.85
CA HIS A 183 9.84 -22.60 8.22
C HIS A 183 10.32 -21.28 8.83
N ARG A 184 10.76 -20.35 7.99
CA ARG A 184 11.28 -19.04 8.41
C ARG A 184 10.63 -17.91 7.62
N TRP A 185 10.63 -16.71 8.17
CA TRP A 185 10.21 -15.50 7.46
C TRP A 185 10.95 -15.31 6.12
N SER A 186 12.25 -15.48 6.13
CA SER A 186 13.09 -15.33 4.94
C SER A 186 12.77 -16.31 3.81
N THR A 187 12.01 -17.37 4.10
CA THR A 187 11.59 -18.37 3.12
C THR A 187 10.16 -18.17 2.61
N ILE A 188 9.49 -17.06 2.95
CA ILE A 188 8.15 -16.76 2.44
C ILE A 188 8.21 -16.56 0.93
N LYS A 189 7.39 -17.33 0.22
CA LYS A 189 7.20 -17.20 -1.23
C LYS A 189 5.74 -16.92 -1.55
N LYS A 190 5.51 -16.08 -2.55
CA LYS A 190 4.17 -15.82 -3.06
C LYS A 190 3.56 -17.11 -3.59
N ILE A 191 2.30 -17.38 -3.21
CA ILE A 191 1.50 -18.49 -3.72
C ILE A 191 0.48 -17.96 -4.74
N LYS A 192 0.28 -18.70 -5.82
CA LYS A 192 -0.60 -18.26 -6.93
C LYS A 192 -2.06 -18.68 -6.73
N ALA A 193 -2.29 -19.71 -5.92
CA ALA A 193 -3.63 -20.24 -5.59
C ALA A 193 -3.59 -20.91 -4.21
N LEU A 194 -4.73 -20.93 -3.53
CA LEU A 194 -4.96 -21.65 -2.27
C LEU A 194 -5.38 -23.09 -2.52
#